data_df377a330b11b4d426a150b41fa27a08
#
_entry.id   df377a330b11b4d426a150b41fa27a08
#
_cell.length_a   1.000
_cell.length_b   1.000
_cell.length_c   1.000
_cell.angle_alpha   90.00
_cell.angle_beta   90.00
_cell.angle_gamma   90.00
#
_symmetry.space_group_name_H-M   'P 1'
#
loop_
_entity.id
_entity.type
_entity.pdbx_description
1 polymer ?
#
loop_
_entity_poly.entity_id
_entity_poly.type
_entity_poly.pdbx_seq_one_letter_code
_entity_poly.pdbx_strand_id
1 'polypeptide(L)'
;MFGPFWDKAQTIRTSEDWLNRAGWLGDSPQGSSEWYNPIVMSKMSLLHDASIYNSFDTDNFVWIDGGITNTINYNLLIEERFFDKLEKYLDPFLFVQYPYPYYGQGVKEVHGFEWEALNRMAGGTVEWICRGGLFGGNKEAIKEVNSYYWHLLNDSLNEGFMGTEESLFSILAEKYPELCRATRIGINGHIQEFVQKALDD
;
A
#
# COMPACT_ATOMS: atom_id res chain seq x y z
N MET A 1 -6.08 -17.41 -4.08
CA MET A 1 -5.47 -16.15 -3.68
C MET A 1 -6.36 -15.34 -2.73
N PHE A 2 -7.60 -15.03 -3.07
CA PHE A 2 -8.51 -14.23 -2.22
C PHE A 2 -9.27 -15.03 -1.17
N GLY A 3 -9.24 -16.37 -1.24
CA GLY A 3 -10.09 -17.26 -0.46
C GLY A 3 -10.18 -16.98 1.04
N PRO A 4 -9.07 -16.89 1.79
CA PRO A 4 -9.13 -16.74 3.23
C PRO A 4 -9.79 -15.44 3.73
N PHE A 5 -9.78 -14.39 2.92
CA PHE A 5 -10.29 -13.06 3.30
C PHE A 5 -11.55 -12.65 2.53
N TRP A 6 -11.93 -13.39 1.51
CA TRP A 6 -13.05 -13.05 0.65
C TRP A 6 -14.33 -12.81 1.43
N ASP A 7 -14.77 -13.80 2.18
CA ASP A 7 -16.05 -13.73 2.91
C ASP A 7 -16.07 -12.59 3.93
N LYS A 8 -14.95 -12.36 4.62
CA LYS A 8 -14.82 -11.25 5.56
C LYS A 8 -14.90 -9.91 4.85
N ALA A 9 -14.15 -9.74 3.75
CA ALA A 9 -14.17 -8.52 2.96
C ALA A 9 -15.57 -8.23 2.39
N GLN A 10 -16.29 -9.25 1.89
CA GLN A 10 -17.65 -9.09 1.41
C GLN A 10 -18.61 -8.72 2.53
N THR A 11 -18.49 -9.35 3.69
CA THR A 11 -19.31 -9.04 4.86
C THR A 11 -19.13 -7.59 5.29
N ILE A 12 -17.88 -7.11 5.36
CA ILE A 12 -17.59 -5.72 5.74
C ILE A 12 -18.10 -4.76 4.67
N ARG A 13 -17.75 -4.99 3.40
CA ARG A 13 -18.10 -4.12 2.27
C ARG A 13 -19.61 -3.86 2.15
N THR A 14 -20.43 -4.84 2.47
CA THR A 14 -21.89 -4.74 2.40
C THR A 14 -22.55 -4.29 3.69
N SER A 15 -21.77 -4.06 4.75
CA SER A 15 -22.30 -3.57 6.02
C SER A 15 -22.61 -2.09 5.95
N GLU A 16 -23.76 -1.67 6.48
CA GLU A 16 -24.13 -0.27 6.59
C GLU A 16 -23.11 0.54 7.40
N ASP A 17 -22.55 -0.08 8.43
CA ASP A 17 -21.55 0.51 9.29
C ASP A 17 -20.27 0.89 8.52
N TRP A 18 -19.75 0.00 7.69
CA TRP A 18 -18.58 0.31 6.86
C TRP A 18 -18.90 1.35 5.78
N LEU A 19 -20.03 1.25 5.10
CA LEU A 19 -20.43 2.20 4.06
C LEU A 19 -20.52 3.63 4.62
N ASN A 20 -21.01 3.81 5.85
CA ASN A 20 -21.15 5.12 6.49
C ASN A 20 -19.81 5.74 6.91
N ARG A 21 -18.75 4.93 7.13
CA ARG A 21 -17.46 5.43 7.61
C ARG A 21 -16.32 5.30 6.60
N ALA A 22 -16.54 4.64 5.48
CA ALA A 22 -15.50 4.43 4.45
C ALA A 22 -15.21 5.68 3.59
N GLY A 23 -15.88 6.80 3.87
CA GLY A 23 -15.68 8.06 3.17
C GLY A 23 -15.90 7.92 1.66
N TRP A 24 -15.01 8.50 0.87
CA TRP A 24 -15.13 8.47 -0.59
C TRP A 24 -15.20 7.04 -1.17
N LEU A 25 -14.56 6.08 -0.51
CA LEU A 25 -14.52 4.71 -1.00
C LEU A 25 -15.90 4.05 -0.91
N GLY A 26 -16.67 4.32 0.17
CA GLY A 26 -18.02 3.78 0.36
C GLY A 26 -18.98 4.15 -0.77
N ASP A 27 -18.88 5.39 -1.29
CA ASP A 27 -19.73 5.92 -2.35
C ASP A 27 -19.15 5.75 -3.77
N SER A 28 -17.96 5.15 -3.89
CA SER A 28 -17.26 5.04 -5.17
C SER A 28 -17.65 3.77 -5.95
N PRO A 29 -17.46 3.77 -7.29
CA PRO A 29 -17.54 2.54 -8.08
C PRO A 29 -16.57 1.46 -7.60
N GLN A 30 -15.42 1.86 -7.05
CA GLN A 30 -14.44 0.95 -6.47
C GLN A 30 -15.00 0.23 -5.23
N GLY A 31 -15.60 0.98 -4.29
CA GLY A 31 -16.22 0.40 -3.09
C GLY A 31 -17.43 -0.47 -3.39
N SER A 32 -18.18 -0.16 -4.47
CA SER A 32 -19.28 -1.03 -4.91
C SER A 32 -18.84 -2.31 -5.62
N SER A 33 -17.61 -2.40 -6.07
CA SER A 33 -17.05 -3.61 -6.69
C SER A 33 -16.70 -4.67 -5.65
N GLU A 34 -17.23 -5.87 -5.79
CA GLU A 34 -16.87 -7.01 -4.92
C GLU A 34 -15.39 -7.39 -5.01
N TRP A 35 -14.73 -7.05 -6.11
CA TRP A 35 -13.34 -7.42 -6.41
C TRP A 35 -12.31 -6.37 -5.95
N TYR A 36 -12.69 -5.10 -5.82
CA TYR A 36 -11.73 -4.03 -5.64
C TYR A 36 -10.87 -4.21 -4.38
N ASN A 37 -11.50 -4.25 -3.20
CA ASN A 37 -10.75 -4.41 -1.94
C ASN A 37 -9.95 -5.72 -1.89
N PRO A 38 -10.51 -6.90 -2.26
CA PRO A 38 -9.73 -8.14 -2.33
C PRO A 38 -8.53 -8.05 -3.26
N ILE A 39 -8.65 -7.41 -4.43
CA ILE A 39 -7.53 -7.28 -5.39
C ILE A 39 -6.44 -6.38 -4.81
N VAL A 40 -6.79 -5.16 -4.40
CA VAL A 40 -5.76 -4.21 -3.91
C VAL A 40 -5.07 -4.70 -2.64
N MET A 41 -5.81 -5.31 -1.71
CA MET A 41 -5.23 -5.92 -0.50
C MET A 41 -4.35 -7.14 -0.80
N SER A 42 -4.44 -7.75 -1.98
CA SER A 42 -3.61 -8.89 -2.37
C SER A 42 -2.27 -8.52 -2.98
N LYS A 43 -2.03 -7.24 -3.30
CA LYS A 43 -0.79 -6.79 -3.97
C LYS A 43 0.48 -7.26 -3.27
N MET A 44 0.55 -7.17 -1.94
CA MET A 44 1.71 -7.62 -1.18
C MET A 44 1.96 -9.13 -1.34
N SER A 45 0.91 -9.94 -1.24
CA SER A 45 1.03 -11.39 -1.42
C SER A 45 1.39 -11.76 -2.86
N LEU A 46 0.91 -11.00 -3.85
CA LEU A 46 1.29 -11.21 -5.26
C LEU A 46 2.78 -10.90 -5.50
N LEU A 47 3.29 -9.83 -4.88
CA LEU A 47 4.72 -9.52 -4.93
C LEU A 47 5.55 -10.61 -4.24
N HIS A 48 5.10 -11.12 -3.10
CA HIS A 48 5.74 -12.23 -2.40
C HIS A 48 5.75 -13.51 -3.24
N ASP A 49 4.62 -13.88 -3.84
CA ASP A 49 4.57 -15.05 -4.73
C ASP A 49 5.54 -14.89 -5.92
N ALA A 50 5.60 -13.71 -6.52
CA ALA A 50 6.56 -13.42 -7.59
C ALA A 50 8.01 -13.59 -7.12
N SER A 51 8.34 -13.18 -5.89
CA SER A 51 9.68 -13.34 -5.32
C SER A 51 10.04 -14.81 -5.04
N ILE A 52 9.06 -15.65 -4.72
CA ILE A 52 9.26 -17.09 -4.55
C ILE A 52 9.46 -17.78 -5.90
N TYR A 53 8.62 -17.50 -6.90
CA TYR A 53 8.75 -18.05 -8.24
C TYR A 53 10.04 -17.65 -8.92
N ASN A 54 10.47 -16.43 -8.69
CA ASN A 54 11.76 -15.87 -9.11
C ASN A 54 12.25 -16.36 -10.50
N SER A 55 11.39 -16.20 -11.50
CA SER A 55 11.64 -16.72 -12.85
C SER A 55 12.88 -16.15 -13.55
N PHE A 56 13.42 -15.04 -13.04
CA PHE A 56 14.55 -14.33 -13.63
C PHE A 56 15.82 -14.39 -12.76
N ASP A 57 15.79 -15.15 -11.64
CA ASP A 57 16.88 -15.26 -10.68
C ASP A 57 17.41 -13.91 -10.21
N THR A 58 16.46 -13.04 -9.77
CA THR A 58 16.74 -11.70 -9.27
C THR A 58 16.67 -11.63 -7.76
N ASP A 59 17.34 -10.66 -7.15
CA ASP A 59 17.29 -10.42 -5.70
C ASP A 59 16.25 -9.40 -5.31
N ASN A 60 15.88 -8.48 -6.22
CA ASN A 60 14.96 -7.39 -5.95
C ASN A 60 13.69 -7.50 -6.80
N PHE A 61 12.54 -7.15 -6.21
CA PHE A 61 11.24 -7.18 -6.84
C PHE A 61 10.47 -5.91 -6.54
N VAL A 62 9.78 -5.39 -7.53
CA VAL A 62 8.99 -4.17 -7.43
C VAL A 62 7.59 -4.39 -7.96
N TRP A 63 6.60 -3.97 -7.20
CA TRP A 63 5.24 -3.81 -7.67
C TRP A 63 5.10 -2.46 -8.37
N ILE A 64 4.51 -2.47 -9.55
CA ILE A 64 4.10 -1.27 -10.28
C ILE A 64 2.67 -1.49 -10.77
N ASP A 65 1.76 -0.58 -10.44
CA ASP A 65 0.38 -0.66 -10.90
C ASP A 65 0.31 -0.51 -12.43
N GLY A 66 -0.49 -1.34 -13.10
CA GLY A 66 -0.68 -1.28 -14.55
C GLY A 66 -1.25 0.05 -15.05
N GLY A 67 -1.94 0.80 -14.17
CA GLY A 67 -2.47 2.13 -14.46
C GLY A 67 -1.56 3.30 -14.06
N ILE A 68 -0.33 3.04 -13.63
CA ILE A 68 0.58 4.06 -13.09
C ILE A 68 0.89 5.18 -14.10
N THR A 69 0.86 4.88 -15.38
CA THR A 69 1.06 5.86 -16.47
C THR A 69 -0.01 6.95 -16.53
N ASN A 70 -1.12 6.78 -15.84
CA ASN A 70 -2.13 7.84 -15.67
C ASN A 70 -1.66 8.91 -14.65
N THR A 71 -0.67 8.61 -13.84
CA THR A 71 -0.17 9.46 -12.75
C THR A 71 1.32 9.80 -12.87
N ILE A 72 2.03 9.14 -13.78
CA ILE A 72 3.46 9.36 -14.05
C ILE A 72 3.67 9.55 -15.54
N ASN A 73 4.54 10.49 -15.92
CA ASN A 73 5.06 10.54 -17.28
C ASN A 73 5.82 9.22 -17.57
N TYR A 74 5.29 8.41 -18.48
CA TYR A 74 5.85 7.09 -18.78
C TYR A 74 7.31 7.15 -19.25
N ASN A 75 7.75 8.26 -19.87
CA ASN A 75 9.13 8.43 -20.29
C ASN A 75 10.12 8.35 -19.13
N LEU A 76 9.71 8.72 -17.91
CA LEU A 76 10.55 8.58 -16.71
C LEU A 76 10.75 7.12 -16.32
N LEU A 77 9.75 6.25 -16.58
CA LEU A 77 9.82 4.82 -16.25
C LEU A 77 10.67 4.04 -17.26
N ILE A 78 10.74 4.50 -18.51
CA ILE A 78 11.55 3.87 -19.57
C ILE A 78 12.96 4.45 -19.67
N GLU A 79 13.30 5.42 -18.83
CA GLU A 79 14.67 5.90 -18.69
C GLU A 79 15.58 4.73 -18.37
N GLU A 80 16.61 4.49 -19.19
CA GLU A 80 17.46 3.29 -19.09
C GLU A 80 18.06 3.06 -17.69
N ARG A 81 18.23 4.14 -16.92
CA ARG A 81 18.84 4.08 -15.59
C ARG A 81 17.83 4.06 -14.44
N PHE A 82 16.53 4.12 -14.70
CA PHE A 82 15.55 4.18 -13.61
C PHE A 82 15.62 2.96 -12.70
N PHE A 83 15.62 1.76 -13.27
CA PHE A 83 15.65 0.55 -12.46
C PHE A 83 16.98 0.35 -11.72
N ASP A 84 18.10 0.71 -12.35
CA ASP A 84 19.42 0.70 -11.69
C ASP A 84 19.45 1.66 -10.49
N LYS A 85 18.85 2.83 -10.67
CA LYS A 85 18.74 3.84 -9.62
C LYS A 85 17.74 3.46 -8.53
N LEU A 86 16.69 2.74 -8.89
CA LEU A 86 15.66 2.26 -7.96
C LEU A 86 16.24 1.24 -6.98
N GLU A 87 17.19 0.40 -7.40
CA GLU A 87 17.77 -0.68 -6.61
C GLU A 87 18.24 -0.21 -5.24
N LYS A 88 18.88 0.96 -5.15
CA LYS A 88 19.37 1.52 -3.89
C LYS A 88 18.27 1.85 -2.86
N TYR A 89 17.00 1.94 -3.31
CA TYR A 89 15.85 2.19 -2.45
C TYR A 89 15.17 0.92 -1.96
N LEU A 90 15.52 -0.25 -2.54
CA LEU A 90 14.87 -1.54 -2.29
C LEU A 90 15.46 -2.29 -1.08
N ASP A 91 16.40 -1.69 -0.35
CA ASP A 91 16.99 -2.28 0.85
C ASP A 91 16.60 -1.47 2.10
N PRO A 92 15.91 -2.08 3.08
CA PRO A 92 15.33 -3.43 3.03
C PRO A 92 14.05 -3.53 2.18
N PHE A 93 13.07 -2.61 2.35
CA PHE A 93 11.80 -2.57 1.63
C PHE A 93 11.34 -1.13 1.44
N LEU A 94 11.03 -0.75 0.22
CA LEU A 94 10.61 0.59 -0.16
C LEU A 94 9.11 0.78 0.05
N PHE A 95 8.73 1.82 0.79
CA PHE A 95 7.44 2.49 0.69
C PHE A 95 7.61 3.95 0.28
N VAL A 96 6.83 4.38 -0.72
CA VAL A 96 6.68 5.79 -1.07
C VAL A 96 5.56 6.37 -0.21
N GLN A 97 5.83 7.44 0.53
CA GLN A 97 4.88 8.03 1.48
C GLN A 97 4.63 9.50 1.18
N TYR A 98 3.41 9.96 1.45
CA TYR A 98 3.03 11.36 1.36
C TYR A 98 2.28 11.81 2.62
N PRO A 99 2.34 13.10 2.99
CA PRO A 99 1.57 13.60 4.12
C PRO A 99 0.09 13.62 3.73
N TYR A 100 -0.75 12.96 4.51
CA TYR A 100 -2.18 12.94 4.19
C TYR A 100 -2.79 14.32 4.49
N PRO A 101 -3.27 15.05 3.46
CA PRO A 101 -3.60 16.47 3.60
C PRO A 101 -4.80 16.76 4.49
N TYR A 102 -5.55 15.73 4.83
CA TYR A 102 -6.79 15.85 5.56
C TYR A 102 -6.68 15.52 7.06
N TYR A 103 -5.48 15.15 7.52
CA TYR A 103 -5.27 14.93 8.95
C TYR A 103 -5.57 16.20 9.74
N GLY A 104 -6.56 16.15 10.64
CA GLY A 104 -7.01 17.30 11.42
C GLY A 104 -8.04 18.22 10.73
N GLN A 105 -8.43 17.97 9.48
CA GLN A 105 -9.45 18.73 8.76
C GLN A 105 -10.86 18.10 8.78
N GLY A 106 -11.13 17.20 9.73
CA GLY A 106 -12.43 16.55 9.88
C GLY A 106 -12.62 15.29 9.04
N VAL A 107 -11.60 14.85 8.28
CA VAL A 107 -11.61 13.55 7.62
C VAL A 107 -11.38 12.45 8.65
N LYS A 108 -12.27 11.47 8.66
CA LYS A 108 -12.29 10.40 9.66
C LYS A 108 -11.76 9.07 9.16
N GLU A 109 -11.27 9.02 7.93
CA GLU A 109 -10.85 7.80 7.28
C GLU A 109 -9.64 8.01 6.37
N VAL A 110 -8.93 6.93 6.07
CA VAL A 110 -7.84 6.85 5.11
C VAL A 110 -8.17 5.73 4.12
N HIS A 111 -8.58 6.10 2.91
CA HIS A 111 -8.92 5.12 1.86
C HIS A 111 -9.86 4.01 2.33
N GLY A 112 -10.92 4.40 3.03
CA GLY A 112 -11.93 3.48 3.56
C GLY A 112 -11.66 2.93 4.95
N PHE A 113 -10.47 3.16 5.50
CA PHE A 113 -10.08 2.70 6.83
C PHE A 113 -10.27 3.82 7.86
N GLU A 114 -10.99 3.53 8.93
CA GLU A 114 -11.24 4.52 9.99
C GLU A 114 -9.94 4.98 10.67
N TRP A 115 -9.76 6.29 10.81
CA TRP A 115 -8.51 6.89 11.28
C TRP A 115 -8.11 6.47 12.70
N GLU A 116 -9.07 6.43 13.61
CA GLU A 116 -8.80 6.03 15.00
C GLU A 116 -8.35 4.57 15.09
N ALA A 117 -9.00 3.69 14.31
CA ALA A 117 -8.62 2.28 14.24
C ALA A 117 -7.24 2.11 13.59
N LEU A 118 -6.94 2.88 12.54
CA LEU A 118 -5.65 2.88 11.87
C LEU A 118 -4.52 3.26 12.86
N ASN A 119 -4.67 4.37 13.59
CA ASN A 119 -3.70 4.80 14.60
C ASN A 119 -3.55 3.78 15.75
N ARG A 120 -4.65 3.24 16.23
CA ARG A 120 -4.65 2.20 17.27
C ARG A 120 -3.88 0.95 16.82
N MET A 121 -4.12 0.48 15.60
CA MET A 121 -3.43 -0.70 15.06
C MET A 121 -1.95 -0.44 14.77
N ALA A 122 -1.61 0.77 14.39
CA ALA A 122 -0.23 1.20 14.21
C ALA A 122 0.53 1.34 15.55
N GLY A 123 -0.18 1.55 16.65
CA GLY A 123 0.40 1.84 17.96
C GLY A 123 0.95 3.26 18.08
N GLY A 124 0.60 4.15 17.18
CA GLY A 124 1.06 5.53 17.11
C GLY A 124 0.22 6.38 16.18
N THR A 125 0.60 7.64 16.00
CA THR A 125 -0.07 8.54 15.07
C THR A 125 0.54 8.40 13.68
N VAL A 126 -0.23 7.91 12.73
CA VAL A 126 0.19 7.78 11.33
C VAL A 126 0.03 9.14 10.63
N GLU A 127 1.12 9.79 10.32
CA GLU A 127 1.12 11.09 9.62
C GLU A 127 1.38 10.95 8.12
N TRP A 128 1.96 9.83 7.72
CA TRP A 128 2.42 9.55 6.36
C TRP A 128 1.73 8.33 5.80
N ILE A 129 1.03 8.51 4.69
CA ILE A 129 0.28 7.43 4.04
C ILE A 129 1.13 6.85 2.91
N CYS A 130 1.22 5.51 2.87
CA CYS A 130 1.92 4.79 1.82
C CYS A 130 1.13 4.81 0.51
N ARG A 131 1.85 4.89 -0.61
CA ARG A 131 1.27 4.72 -1.94
C ARG A 131 1.32 3.26 -2.36
N GLY A 132 0.19 2.74 -2.83
CA GLY A 132 0.06 1.36 -3.30
C GLY A 132 0.44 1.13 -4.77
N GLY A 133 0.79 2.20 -5.49
CA GLY A 133 1.11 2.11 -6.92
C GLY A 133 2.56 1.73 -7.24
N LEU A 134 3.48 1.89 -6.27
CA LEU A 134 4.88 1.51 -6.39
C LEU A 134 5.45 1.18 -5.01
N PHE A 135 5.93 -0.04 -4.82
CA PHE A 135 6.61 -0.52 -3.63
C PHE A 135 7.42 -1.78 -3.95
N GLY A 136 8.34 -2.18 -3.09
CA GLY A 136 9.14 -3.39 -3.32
C GLY A 136 10.35 -3.48 -2.42
N GLY A 137 11.16 -4.52 -2.62
CA GLY A 137 12.34 -4.77 -1.81
C GLY A 137 13.14 -5.98 -2.29
N ASN A 138 14.14 -6.34 -1.52
CA ASN A 138 14.81 -7.61 -1.72
C ASN A 138 13.91 -8.77 -1.25
N LYS A 139 14.19 -10.00 -1.73
CA LYS A 139 13.34 -11.18 -1.48
C LYS A 139 13.18 -11.51 0.01
N GLU A 140 14.20 -11.26 0.83
CA GLU A 140 14.15 -11.54 2.26
C GLU A 140 13.25 -10.54 2.98
N ALA A 141 13.39 -9.25 2.66
CA ALA A 141 12.51 -8.21 3.19
C ALA A 141 11.05 -8.39 2.73
N ILE A 142 10.83 -8.78 1.48
CA ILE A 142 9.48 -9.09 0.96
C ILE A 142 8.82 -10.19 1.77
N LYS A 143 9.54 -11.27 2.07
CA LYS A 143 9.03 -12.38 2.87
C LYS A 143 8.63 -11.92 4.28
N GLU A 144 9.47 -11.13 4.91
CA GLU A 144 9.23 -10.62 6.26
C GLU A 144 8.05 -9.64 6.28
N VAL A 145 8.07 -8.63 5.41
CA VAL A 145 7.01 -7.63 5.27
C VAL A 145 5.66 -8.30 4.96
N ASN A 146 5.64 -9.29 4.05
CA ASN A 146 4.41 -10.03 3.74
C ASN A 146 3.86 -10.77 4.96
N SER A 147 4.71 -11.33 5.81
CA SER A 147 4.27 -12.00 7.04
C SER A 147 3.56 -11.03 8.00
N TYR A 148 4.15 -9.86 8.26
CA TYR A 148 3.52 -8.83 9.09
C TYR A 148 2.26 -8.25 8.45
N TYR A 149 2.29 -8.01 7.14
CA TYR A 149 1.13 -7.53 6.39
C TYR A 149 -0.06 -8.49 6.50
N TRP A 150 0.19 -9.81 6.37
CA TRP A 150 -0.83 -10.83 6.48
C TRP A 150 -1.51 -10.84 7.86
N HIS A 151 -0.72 -10.69 8.93
CA HIS A 151 -1.26 -10.59 10.28
C HIS A 151 -2.11 -9.34 10.45
N LEU A 152 -1.61 -8.18 10.03
CA LEU A 152 -2.36 -6.92 10.10
C LEU A 152 -3.67 -6.99 9.30
N LEU A 153 -3.64 -7.54 8.08
CA LEU A 153 -4.82 -7.73 7.26
C LEU A 153 -5.85 -8.63 7.96
N ASN A 154 -5.41 -9.76 8.50
CA ASN A 154 -6.31 -10.66 9.21
C ASN A 154 -6.93 -10.00 10.45
N ASP A 155 -6.14 -9.29 11.23
CA ASP A 155 -6.60 -8.61 12.44
C ASP A 155 -7.58 -7.49 12.10
N SER A 156 -7.28 -6.65 11.10
CA SER A 156 -8.16 -5.58 10.66
C SER A 156 -9.53 -6.10 10.21
N LEU A 157 -9.55 -7.15 9.38
CA LEU A 157 -10.79 -7.73 8.89
C LEU A 157 -11.58 -8.44 10.00
N ASN A 158 -10.91 -9.05 10.98
CA ASN A 158 -11.58 -9.65 12.15
C ASN A 158 -12.25 -8.60 13.04
N GLU A 159 -11.65 -7.41 13.12
CA GLU A 159 -12.21 -6.27 13.86
C GLU A 159 -13.25 -5.47 13.05
N GLY A 160 -13.50 -5.85 11.79
CA GLY A 160 -14.47 -5.18 10.92
C GLY A 160 -13.95 -3.92 10.23
N PHE A 161 -12.62 -3.70 10.23
CA PHE A 161 -11.99 -2.59 9.53
C PHE A 161 -11.42 -3.02 8.19
N MET A 162 -11.71 -2.26 7.15
CA MET A 162 -11.24 -2.50 5.80
C MET A 162 -11.02 -1.19 5.07
N GLY A 163 -9.89 -1.09 4.39
CA GLY A 163 -9.53 -0.02 3.47
C GLY A 163 -8.89 -0.58 2.21
N THR A 164 -7.97 0.18 1.64
CA THR A 164 -7.07 -0.30 0.60
C THR A 164 -5.77 -0.84 1.21
N GLU A 165 -4.88 -1.36 0.37
CA GLU A 165 -3.52 -1.75 0.77
C GLU A 165 -2.73 -0.56 1.35
N GLU A 166 -3.00 0.66 0.86
CA GLU A 166 -2.31 1.88 1.33
C GLU A 166 -2.50 2.12 2.82
N SER A 167 -3.70 1.85 3.36
CA SER A 167 -3.98 1.94 4.79
C SER A 167 -3.16 0.93 5.59
N LEU A 168 -3.14 -0.33 5.15
CA LEU A 168 -2.39 -1.40 5.83
C LEU A 168 -0.87 -1.20 5.73
N PHE A 169 -0.36 -0.74 4.58
CA PHE A 169 1.05 -0.38 4.42
C PHE A 169 1.45 0.76 5.37
N SER A 170 0.56 1.72 5.58
CA SER A 170 0.80 2.84 6.48
C SER A 170 0.85 2.40 7.94
N ILE A 171 -0.05 1.49 8.35
CA ILE A 171 -0.01 0.84 9.66
C ILE A 171 1.31 0.09 9.84
N LEU A 172 1.72 -0.69 8.83
CA LEU A 172 2.93 -1.50 8.87
C LEU A 172 4.18 -0.63 8.99
N ALA A 173 4.28 0.42 8.16
CA ALA A 173 5.43 1.32 8.15
C ALA A 173 5.59 2.12 9.46
N GLU A 174 4.49 2.48 10.12
CA GLU A 174 4.52 3.15 11.43
C GLU A 174 4.88 2.18 12.55
N LYS A 175 4.30 0.97 12.53
CA LYS A 175 4.46 -0.02 13.58
C LYS A 175 5.82 -0.72 13.56
N TYR A 176 6.40 -0.90 12.38
CA TYR A 176 7.64 -1.64 12.15
C TYR A 176 8.59 -0.84 11.23
N PRO A 177 9.03 0.35 11.67
CA PRO A 177 9.85 1.23 10.83
C PRO A 177 11.20 0.63 10.43
N GLU A 178 11.69 -0.35 11.18
CA GLU A 178 12.93 -1.07 10.89
C GLU A 178 12.84 -2.00 9.68
N LEU A 179 11.62 -2.41 9.28
CA LEU A 179 11.40 -3.32 8.15
C LEU A 179 11.39 -2.61 6.80
N CYS A 180 11.26 -1.29 6.79
CA CYS A 180 11.05 -0.56 5.55
C CYS A 180 11.82 0.75 5.49
N ARG A 181 12.14 1.13 4.27
CA ARG A 181 12.66 2.44 3.92
C ARG A 181 11.52 3.31 3.40
N ALA A 182 11.07 4.23 4.23
CA ALA A 182 10.07 5.21 3.83
C ALA A 182 10.72 6.33 3.02
N THR A 183 10.29 6.52 1.77
CA THR A 183 10.70 7.66 0.96
C THR A 183 9.54 8.64 0.83
N ARG A 184 9.73 9.83 1.38
CA ARG A 184 8.69 10.86 1.48
C ARG A 184 8.65 11.72 0.22
N ILE A 185 7.44 11.99 -0.25
CA ILE A 185 7.12 12.88 -1.39
C ILE A 185 6.19 14.00 -0.93
N GLY A 186 5.88 14.93 -1.83
CA GLY A 186 5.04 16.09 -1.52
C GLY A 186 3.58 15.75 -1.26
N ILE A 187 2.84 16.79 -0.83
CA ILE A 187 1.44 16.69 -0.37
C ILE A 187 0.47 16.18 -1.44
N ASN A 188 0.81 16.31 -2.71
CA ASN A 188 -0.03 15.79 -3.79
C ASN A 188 0.00 14.26 -3.93
N GLY A 189 0.95 13.59 -3.26
CA GLY A 189 1.08 12.14 -3.28
C GLY A 189 1.41 11.56 -4.66
N HIS A 190 1.97 12.35 -5.58
CA HIS A 190 2.31 11.90 -6.92
C HIS A 190 3.60 11.07 -6.90
N ILE A 191 3.49 9.78 -7.21
CA ILE A 191 4.65 8.86 -7.30
C ILE A 191 5.70 9.37 -8.30
N GLN A 192 5.31 10.20 -9.27
CA GLN A 192 6.25 10.86 -10.19
C GLN A 192 7.36 11.63 -9.46
N GLU A 193 7.06 12.25 -8.32
CA GLU A 193 8.07 12.98 -7.53
C GLU A 193 9.16 12.02 -7.01
N PHE A 194 8.77 10.81 -6.61
CA PHE A 194 9.72 9.77 -6.22
C PHE A 194 10.57 9.31 -7.40
N VAL A 195 9.94 9.03 -8.55
CA VAL A 195 10.64 8.59 -9.77
C VAL A 195 11.67 9.64 -10.20
N GLN A 196 11.29 10.91 -10.22
CA GLN A 196 12.20 12.00 -10.55
C GLN A 196 13.37 12.07 -9.56
N LYS A 197 13.08 12.03 -8.26
CA LYS A 197 14.11 12.01 -7.22
C LYS A 197 15.08 10.84 -7.40
N ALA A 198 14.58 9.66 -7.72
CA ALA A 198 15.42 8.47 -7.93
C ALA A 198 16.33 8.62 -9.14
N LEU A 199 15.87 9.30 -10.21
CA LEU A 199 16.67 9.60 -11.39
C LEU A 199 17.74 10.65 -11.13
N ASP A 200 17.44 11.66 -10.31
CA ASP A 200 18.35 12.77 -10.00
C ASP A 200 19.48 12.37 -9.03
N ASP A 201 19.26 11.36 -8.17
CA ASP A 201 20.23 10.80 -7.23
C ASP A 201 21.23 9.84 -7.91
#